data_0090720c572cd9e15732577837c20529
#
_entry.id   0090720c572cd9e15732577837c20529
#
_cell.length_a   1.000
_cell.length_b   1.000
_cell.length_c   1.000
_cell.angle_alpha   90.00
_cell.angle_beta   90.00
_cell.angle_gamma   90.00
#
_symmetry.space_group_name_H-M   'P 1'
#
loop_
_entity.id
_entity.type
_entity.pdbx_description
1 polymer ?
#
loop_
_entity_poly.entity_id
_entity_poly.type
_entity_poly.pdbx_seq_one_letter_code
_entity_poly.pdbx_strand_id
1 'polypeptide(L)'
;ASKMGYKNLETASYDNGKIYGLAPAEFKKMVNDLGMKCTSAHLGQAFTKEKEAEVMSWWDQAIDAHNELGVKYMVQPWMPVTDQTTLDDLKMYCDYFNTVGYKTAAASIAFGYHNHAFEFRKIEDQLIYDFLLDNVSPNHVFFEMDVYWVQEGGGDPVAYLKNRPSQFKAVHIKDEKEIGASGKMNFKPIFDQMYANNIKDWYVEVE
;
A
#
# COMPACT_ATOMS: atom_id res chain seq x y z
N ALA A 1 -1.93 -14.57 -14.37
CA ALA A 1 -2.67 -13.29 -14.36
C ALA A 1 -3.15 -12.93 -15.78
N SER A 2 -2.25 -12.73 -16.80
CA SER A 2 -2.64 -12.30 -18.17
C SER A 2 -3.71 -13.20 -18.81
N LYS A 3 -3.52 -14.53 -18.80
CA LYS A 3 -4.50 -15.50 -19.35
C LYS A 3 -5.86 -15.50 -18.63
N MET A 4 -5.93 -14.96 -17.43
CA MET A 4 -7.16 -14.79 -16.62
C MET A 4 -7.84 -13.44 -16.90
N GLY A 5 -7.25 -12.59 -17.75
CA GLY A 5 -7.80 -11.30 -18.12
C GLY A 5 -7.30 -10.10 -17.30
N TYR A 6 -6.42 -10.29 -16.33
CA TYR A 6 -5.82 -9.16 -15.58
C TYR A 6 -5.00 -8.27 -16.49
N LYS A 7 -5.12 -6.96 -16.30
CA LYS A 7 -4.43 -5.93 -17.09
C LYS A 7 -3.38 -5.17 -16.30
N ASN A 8 -3.55 -5.08 -15.00
CA ASN A 8 -2.66 -4.38 -14.10
C ASN A 8 -2.02 -5.36 -13.12
N LEU A 9 -0.79 -5.07 -12.76
CA LEU A 9 -0.04 -5.78 -11.72
C LEU A 9 0.41 -4.79 -10.65
N GLU A 10 0.42 -5.28 -9.44
CA GLU A 10 1.25 -4.76 -8.38
C GLU A 10 2.43 -5.70 -8.16
N THR A 11 3.64 -5.14 -8.04
CA THR A 11 4.85 -5.92 -7.76
C THR A 11 5.09 -5.99 -6.26
N ALA A 12 5.69 -7.07 -5.76
CA ALA A 12 6.01 -7.25 -4.34
C ALA A 12 7.49 -7.61 -4.11
N SER A 13 8.35 -7.35 -5.10
CA SER A 13 9.77 -7.65 -4.99
C SER A 13 10.60 -6.54 -5.64
N TYR A 14 11.37 -5.85 -4.79
CA TYR A 14 12.40 -4.89 -5.19
C TYR A 14 13.64 -5.10 -4.35
N ASP A 15 14.79 -5.23 -5.00
CA ASP A 15 16.09 -5.32 -4.36
C ASP A 15 17.19 -4.72 -5.25
N ASN A 16 18.00 -3.81 -4.67
CA ASN A 16 19.18 -3.23 -5.32
C ASN A 16 18.94 -2.75 -6.78
N GLY A 17 17.87 -2.01 -7.01
CA GLY A 17 17.51 -1.47 -8.34
C GLY A 17 16.87 -2.50 -9.28
N LYS A 18 16.57 -3.70 -8.81
CA LYS A 18 15.97 -4.78 -9.61
C LYS A 18 14.58 -5.14 -9.11
N ILE A 19 13.71 -5.53 -10.04
CA ILE A 19 12.35 -5.99 -9.79
C ILE A 19 12.30 -7.46 -10.18
N TYR A 20 12.06 -8.35 -9.21
CA TYR A 20 12.18 -9.81 -9.40
C TYR A 20 13.51 -10.23 -10.06
N GLY A 21 14.61 -9.54 -9.70
CA GLY A 21 15.95 -9.83 -10.21
C GLY A 21 16.26 -9.26 -11.61
N LEU A 22 15.31 -8.61 -12.29
CA LEU A 22 15.46 -8.00 -13.61
C LEU A 22 15.64 -6.48 -13.50
N ALA A 23 16.30 -5.89 -14.50
CA ALA A 23 16.32 -4.44 -14.64
C ALA A 23 14.88 -3.92 -14.88
N PRO A 24 14.53 -2.70 -14.41
CA PRO A 24 13.18 -2.15 -14.55
C PRO A 24 12.64 -2.15 -15.98
N ALA A 25 13.46 -1.72 -16.95
CA ALA A 25 13.08 -1.72 -18.37
C ALA A 25 12.82 -3.14 -18.91
N GLU A 26 13.63 -4.11 -18.50
CA GLU A 26 13.49 -5.51 -18.91
C GLU A 26 12.19 -6.11 -18.32
N PHE A 27 11.94 -5.90 -17.04
CA PHE A 27 10.70 -6.35 -16.40
C PHE A 27 9.47 -5.67 -17.01
N LYS A 28 9.53 -4.35 -17.25
CA LYS A 28 8.47 -3.60 -17.94
C LYS A 28 8.15 -4.20 -19.31
N LYS A 29 9.20 -4.47 -20.10
CA LYS A 29 9.01 -5.08 -21.44
C LYS A 29 8.33 -6.44 -21.34
N MET A 30 8.79 -7.30 -20.43
CA MET A 30 8.23 -8.63 -20.23
C MET A 30 6.73 -8.57 -19.88
N VAL A 31 6.35 -7.67 -18.98
CA VAL A 31 4.94 -7.49 -18.56
C VAL A 31 4.09 -6.93 -19.71
N ASN A 32 4.63 -5.96 -20.46
CA ASN A 32 3.95 -5.37 -21.62
C ASN A 32 3.74 -6.36 -22.74
N ASP A 33 4.71 -7.25 -23.01
CA ASP A 33 4.59 -8.32 -24.01
C ASP A 33 3.46 -9.30 -23.67
N LEU A 34 3.08 -9.40 -22.39
CA LEU A 34 1.92 -10.16 -21.91
C LEU A 34 0.59 -9.37 -21.95
N GLY A 35 0.60 -8.15 -22.48
CA GLY A 35 -0.57 -7.27 -22.54
C GLY A 35 -1.00 -6.71 -21.19
N MET A 36 -0.07 -6.61 -20.24
CA MET A 36 -0.29 -6.11 -18.88
C MET A 36 0.59 -4.86 -18.61
N LYS A 37 0.34 -4.18 -17.49
CA LYS A 37 1.14 -3.06 -17.00
C LYS A 37 1.39 -3.20 -15.50
N CYS A 38 2.56 -2.78 -15.03
CA CYS A 38 2.79 -2.56 -13.61
C CYS A 38 2.25 -1.18 -13.25
N THR A 39 1.30 -1.13 -12.36
CA THR A 39 0.65 0.13 -11.95
C THR A 39 0.91 0.47 -10.49
N SER A 40 1.32 -0.50 -9.69
CA SER A 40 1.70 -0.33 -8.29
C SER A 40 2.87 -1.24 -7.91
N ALA A 41 3.50 -0.93 -6.79
CA ALA A 41 4.58 -1.72 -6.23
C ALA A 41 4.53 -1.69 -4.70
N HIS A 42 4.51 -2.86 -4.07
CA HIS A 42 4.76 -3.05 -2.65
C HIS A 42 6.26 -3.09 -2.39
N LEU A 43 6.74 -2.13 -1.62
CA LEU A 43 8.13 -2.04 -1.17
C LEU A 43 8.24 -1.12 0.04
N GLY A 44 9.30 -1.23 0.80
CA GLY A 44 9.52 -0.34 1.94
C GLY A 44 10.74 -0.71 2.76
N GLN A 45 11.07 0.16 3.69
CA GLN A 45 12.16 0.01 4.63
C GLN A 45 11.69 0.25 6.06
N ALA A 46 12.30 -0.47 7.01
CA ALA A 46 12.21 -0.11 8.41
C ALA A 46 12.94 1.21 8.64
N PHE A 47 12.28 2.14 9.29
CA PHE A 47 12.82 3.47 9.56
C PHE A 47 13.23 3.61 11.02
N THR A 48 14.40 4.20 11.24
CA THR A 48 14.83 4.78 12.50
C THR A 48 15.57 6.09 12.20
N LYS A 49 15.61 7.00 13.17
CA LYS A 49 16.32 8.30 13.01
C LYS A 49 17.81 8.13 12.70
N GLU A 50 18.44 7.10 13.27
CA GLU A 50 19.86 6.79 13.07
C GLU A 50 20.14 6.33 11.63
N LYS A 51 19.15 5.74 10.95
CA LYS A 51 19.26 5.22 9.58
C LYS A 51 18.60 6.11 8.54
N GLU A 52 18.15 7.29 8.91
CA GLU A 52 17.39 8.18 8.02
C GLU A 52 18.09 8.41 6.68
N ALA A 53 19.37 8.76 6.69
CA ALA A 53 20.12 9.01 5.45
C ALA A 53 20.22 7.77 4.55
N GLU A 54 20.43 6.59 5.14
CA GLU A 54 20.50 5.31 4.43
C GLU A 54 19.13 4.97 3.81
N VAL A 55 18.08 5.07 4.61
CA VAL A 55 16.70 4.78 4.16
C VAL A 55 16.26 5.75 3.07
N MET A 56 16.58 7.04 3.19
CA MET A 56 16.24 8.02 2.16
C MET A 56 17.02 7.79 0.86
N SER A 57 18.30 7.39 0.94
CA SER A 57 19.09 7.02 -0.24
C SER A 57 18.53 5.77 -0.94
N TRP A 58 18.06 4.80 -0.17
CA TRP A 58 17.36 3.62 -0.70
C TRP A 58 16.07 4.02 -1.44
N TRP A 59 15.29 4.95 -0.87
CA TRP A 59 14.08 5.46 -1.52
C TRP A 59 14.39 6.19 -2.83
N ASP A 60 15.48 6.97 -2.89
CA ASP A 60 15.90 7.63 -4.14
C ASP A 60 16.13 6.60 -5.25
N GLN A 61 16.87 5.52 -4.97
CA GLN A 61 17.10 4.45 -5.94
C GLN A 61 15.82 3.69 -6.30
N ALA A 62 14.95 3.45 -5.32
CA ALA A 62 13.67 2.78 -5.54
C ALA A 62 12.74 3.63 -6.41
N ILE A 63 12.68 4.94 -6.18
CA ILE A 63 11.90 5.89 -6.98
C ILE A 63 12.37 5.89 -8.44
N ASP A 64 13.69 5.96 -8.68
CA ASP A 64 14.23 5.93 -10.03
C ASP A 64 13.85 4.65 -10.77
N ALA A 65 14.00 3.49 -10.13
CA ALA A 65 13.66 2.19 -10.70
C ALA A 65 12.16 2.08 -11.03
N HIS A 66 11.29 2.56 -10.14
CA HIS A 66 9.84 2.46 -10.32
C HIS A 66 9.29 3.55 -11.25
N ASN A 67 9.96 4.69 -11.36
CA ASN A 67 9.67 5.67 -12.39
C ASN A 67 9.98 5.13 -13.79
N GLU A 68 11.11 4.42 -13.98
CA GLU A 68 11.41 3.70 -15.22
C GLU A 68 10.37 2.61 -15.52
N LEU A 69 9.95 1.86 -14.51
CA LEU A 69 8.88 0.86 -14.62
C LEU A 69 7.55 1.51 -15.04
N GLY A 70 7.29 2.73 -14.58
CA GLY A 70 6.11 3.52 -14.91
C GLY A 70 4.90 3.24 -14.01
N VAL A 71 5.14 2.97 -12.73
CA VAL A 71 4.08 2.77 -11.75
C VAL A 71 3.37 4.08 -11.41
N LYS A 72 2.12 3.99 -10.98
CA LYS A 72 1.37 5.11 -10.41
C LYS A 72 1.58 5.22 -8.90
N TYR A 73 1.80 4.07 -8.25
CA TYR A 73 1.82 3.93 -6.80
C TYR A 73 3.08 3.19 -6.33
N MET A 74 3.65 3.68 -5.24
CA MET A 74 4.61 2.95 -4.42
C MET A 74 4.01 2.84 -3.03
N VAL A 75 3.84 1.62 -2.53
CA VAL A 75 3.10 1.35 -1.31
C VAL A 75 3.99 0.61 -0.33
N GLN A 76 4.14 1.15 0.88
CA GLN A 76 4.81 0.43 1.96
C GLN A 76 3.78 -0.47 2.66
N PRO A 77 3.97 -1.83 2.61
CA PRO A 77 2.95 -2.75 3.10
C PRO A 77 3.09 -3.10 4.57
N TRP A 78 3.97 -2.45 5.30
CA TRP A 78 4.19 -2.73 6.72
C TRP A 78 5.00 -1.64 7.42
N MET A 79 4.93 -1.64 8.74
CA MET A 79 5.87 -0.96 9.64
C MET A 79 6.13 -1.85 10.85
N PRO A 80 7.31 -1.78 11.49
CA PRO A 80 7.56 -2.58 12.70
C PRO A 80 6.70 -2.05 13.86
N VAL A 81 5.87 -2.94 14.39
CA VAL A 81 5.05 -2.69 15.58
C VAL A 81 5.25 -3.83 16.57
N THR A 82 5.66 -3.50 17.77
CA THR A 82 5.86 -4.42 18.88
C THR A 82 4.99 -4.04 20.08
N ASP A 83 5.03 -4.82 21.14
CA ASP A 83 4.34 -4.45 22.39
C ASP A 83 4.96 -3.26 23.11
N GLN A 84 6.14 -2.81 22.67
CA GLN A 84 6.86 -1.64 23.22
C GLN A 84 6.66 -0.38 22.35
N THR A 85 5.97 -0.50 21.22
CA THR A 85 5.71 0.65 20.33
C THR A 85 4.83 1.68 21.03
N THR A 86 5.23 2.94 20.96
CA THR A 86 4.55 4.08 21.56
C THR A 86 3.82 4.93 20.51
N LEU A 87 3.00 5.89 20.95
CA LEU A 87 2.40 6.89 20.04
C LEU A 87 3.47 7.79 19.39
N ASP A 88 4.58 8.07 20.08
CA ASP A 88 5.70 8.84 19.51
C ASP A 88 6.39 8.06 18.39
N ASP A 89 6.50 6.72 18.49
CA ASP A 89 7.01 5.88 17.42
C ASP A 89 6.07 5.91 16.21
N LEU A 90 4.77 5.85 16.41
CA LEU A 90 3.79 5.99 15.33
C LEU A 90 3.87 7.37 14.68
N LYS A 91 4.04 8.43 15.46
CA LYS A 91 4.22 9.78 14.93
C LYS A 91 5.48 9.90 14.08
N MET A 92 6.58 9.29 14.53
CA MET A 92 7.82 9.21 13.76
C MET A 92 7.59 8.51 12.41
N TYR A 93 6.80 7.42 12.37
CA TYR A 93 6.44 6.75 11.12
C TYR A 93 5.53 7.62 10.24
N CYS A 94 4.59 8.36 10.79
CA CYS A 94 3.79 9.31 10.01
C CYS A 94 4.66 10.38 9.35
N ASP A 95 5.63 10.93 10.06
CA ASP A 95 6.58 11.94 9.54
C ASP A 95 7.49 11.33 8.45
N TYR A 96 7.95 10.10 8.65
CA TYR A 96 8.68 9.33 7.65
C TYR A 96 7.85 9.10 6.38
N PHE A 97 6.61 8.63 6.48
CA PHE A 97 5.72 8.42 5.35
C PHE A 97 5.43 9.73 4.60
N ASN A 98 5.22 10.82 5.31
CA ASN A 98 5.06 12.15 4.71
C ASN A 98 6.30 12.56 3.90
N THR A 99 7.50 12.29 4.43
CA THR A 99 8.77 12.59 3.76
C THR A 99 8.93 11.75 2.49
N VAL A 100 8.67 10.45 2.56
CA VAL A 100 8.71 9.56 1.38
C VAL A 100 7.67 9.99 0.34
N GLY A 101 6.45 10.29 0.77
CA GLY A 101 5.38 10.75 -0.12
C GLY A 101 5.71 12.06 -0.82
N TYR A 102 6.38 12.99 -0.14
CA TYR A 102 6.89 14.20 -0.78
C TYR A 102 7.93 13.88 -1.86
N LYS A 103 8.86 12.94 -1.59
CA LYS A 103 9.90 12.52 -2.56
C LYS A 103 9.30 11.82 -3.79
N THR A 104 8.38 10.87 -3.60
CA THR A 104 7.74 10.15 -4.70
C THR A 104 6.89 11.07 -5.57
N ALA A 105 6.25 12.08 -4.98
CA ALA A 105 5.44 13.06 -5.70
C ALA A 105 6.28 13.85 -6.72
N ALA A 106 7.57 14.11 -6.45
CA ALA A 106 8.48 14.75 -7.41
C ALA A 106 8.69 13.93 -8.69
N ALA A 107 8.54 12.60 -8.60
CA ALA A 107 8.55 11.66 -9.73
C ALA A 107 7.14 11.39 -10.30
N SER A 108 6.12 12.13 -9.86
CA SER A 108 4.71 11.92 -10.23
C SER A 108 4.16 10.55 -9.81
N ILE A 109 4.72 9.96 -8.76
CA ILE A 109 4.28 8.70 -8.17
C ILE A 109 3.61 9.03 -6.82
N ALA A 110 2.43 8.48 -6.56
CA ALA A 110 1.79 8.62 -5.26
C ALA A 110 2.33 7.56 -4.29
N PHE A 111 2.62 7.99 -3.06
CA PHE A 111 3.03 7.07 -2.01
C PHE A 111 1.84 6.64 -1.16
N GLY A 112 1.79 5.36 -0.82
CA GLY A 112 0.74 4.79 0.00
C GLY A 112 1.25 3.90 1.14
N TYR A 113 0.34 3.63 2.07
CA TYR A 113 0.50 2.62 3.11
C TYR A 113 -0.59 1.57 2.98
N HIS A 114 -0.22 0.29 3.04
CA HIS A 114 -1.12 -0.84 3.04
C HIS A 114 -1.22 -1.44 4.44
N ASN A 115 -2.44 -1.74 4.88
CA ASN A 115 -2.71 -2.27 6.21
C ASN A 115 -2.77 -3.79 6.26
N HIS A 116 -2.44 -4.31 7.44
CA HIS A 116 -2.78 -5.65 7.91
C HIS A 116 -3.75 -5.58 9.09
N ALA A 117 -3.93 -6.70 9.80
CA ALA A 117 -4.79 -6.74 10.98
C ALA A 117 -4.15 -6.08 12.22
N PHE A 118 -2.82 -6.00 12.28
CA PHE A 118 -2.15 -5.50 13.48
C PHE A 118 -2.37 -4.00 13.71
N GLU A 119 -2.68 -3.21 12.69
CA GLU A 119 -3.00 -1.79 12.83
C GLU A 119 -4.34 -1.54 13.53
N PHE A 120 -5.14 -2.58 13.68
CA PHE A 120 -6.41 -2.53 14.45
C PHE A 120 -6.21 -2.84 15.95
N ARG A 121 -4.96 -3.01 16.39
CA ARG A 121 -4.61 -2.98 17.81
C ARG A 121 -4.59 -1.56 18.34
N LYS A 122 -4.73 -1.44 19.66
CA LYS A 122 -4.60 -0.15 20.34
C LYS A 122 -3.21 -0.01 20.94
N ILE A 123 -2.66 1.20 20.86
CA ILE A 123 -1.58 1.70 21.67
C ILE A 123 -2.20 2.78 22.56
N GLU A 124 -2.09 2.58 23.88
CA GLU A 124 -2.89 3.35 24.84
C GLU A 124 -4.39 3.18 24.53
N ASP A 125 -5.13 4.25 24.22
CA ASP A 125 -6.54 4.19 23.85
C ASP A 125 -6.81 4.42 22.36
N GLN A 126 -5.77 4.51 21.51
CA GLN A 126 -5.88 4.83 20.08
C GLN A 126 -5.63 3.59 19.21
N LEU A 127 -6.51 3.33 18.23
CA LEU A 127 -6.26 2.37 17.17
C LEU A 127 -5.09 2.87 16.31
N ILE A 128 -4.12 2.01 16.02
CA ILE A 128 -2.96 2.36 15.19
C ILE A 128 -3.43 2.86 13.81
N TYR A 129 -4.40 2.17 13.20
CA TYR A 129 -4.90 2.56 11.87
C TYR A 129 -5.50 3.96 11.86
N ASP A 130 -6.35 4.27 12.84
CA ASP A 130 -6.94 5.62 12.96
C ASP A 130 -5.88 6.67 13.24
N PHE A 131 -4.90 6.36 14.09
CA PHE A 131 -3.78 7.25 14.35
C PHE A 131 -3.00 7.59 13.07
N LEU A 132 -2.70 6.59 12.24
CA LEU A 132 -2.03 6.81 10.95
C LEU A 132 -2.87 7.69 10.03
N LEU A 133 -4.16 7.35 9.86
CA LEU A 133 -5.09 8.12 9.02
C LEU A 133 -5.21 9.59 9.45
N ASP A 134 -5.12 9.87 10.75
CA ASP A 134 -5.27 11.22 11.32
C ASP A 134 -3.96 12.03 11.31
N ASN A 135 -2.80 11.37 11.25
CA ASN A 135 -1.50 12.04 11.42
C ASN A 135 -0.63 12.10 10.17
N VAL A 136 -0.99 11.40 9.07
CA VAL A 136 -0.31 11.61 7.79
C VAL A 136 -0.97 12.73 6.99
N SER A 137 -0.19 13.37 6.12
CA SER A 137 -0.72 14.36 5.19
C SER A 137 -1.45 13.68 4.02
N PRO A 138 -2.73 13.93 3.80
CA PRO A 138 -3.47 13.34 2.67
C PRO A 138 -2.96 13.82 1.29
N ASN A 139 -2.13 14.86 1.25
CA ASN A 139 -1.46 15.31 0.04
C ASN A 139 -0.24 14.47 -0.32
N HIS A 140 0.35 13.78 0.65
CA HIS A 140 1.58 13.02 0.48
C HIS A 140 1.37 11.51 0.60
N VAL A 141 0.41 11.08 1.43
CA VAL A 141 0.19 9.66 1.75
C VAL A 141 -1.26 9.31 1.52
N PHE A 142 -1.51 8.28 0.71
CA PHE A 142 -2.81 7.64 0.63
C PHE A 142 -2.77 6.28 1.33
N PHE A 143 -3.94 5.67 1.54
CA PHE A 143 -4.03 4.30 2.03
C PHE A 143 -4.51 3.38 0.91
N GLU A 144 -3.80 2.28 0.76
CA GLU A 144 -4.26 1.11 0.03
C GLU A 144 -4.90 0.16 1.03
N MET A 145 -6.22 0.12 1.02
CA MET A 145 -6.95 -0.68 2.00
C MET A 145 -6.95 -2.15 1.60
N ASP A 146 -6.42 -3.02 2.45
CA ASP A 146 -6.73 -4.45 2.38
C ASP A 146 -8.02 -4.74 3.16
N VAL A 147 -9.06 -5.11 2.43
CA VAL A 147 -10.40 -5.27 3.01
C VAL A 147 -10.52 -6.49 3.93
N TYR A 148 -9.76 -7.54 3.66
CA TYR A 148 -9.73 -8.74 4.49
C TYR A 148 -9.06 -8.43 5.83
N TRP A 149 -7.89 -7.79 5.80
CA TRP A 149 -7.16 -7.45 7.01
C TRP A 149 -7.87 -6.41 7.87
N VAL A 150 -8.62 -5.47 7.26
CA VAL A 150 -9.51 -4.58 8.03
C VAL A 150 -10.54 -5.39 8.81
N GLN A 151 -11.20 -6.35 8.15
CA GLN A 151 -12.23 -7.18 8.80
C GLN A 151 -11.65 -8.13 9.85
N GLU A 152 -10.52 -8.78 9.57
CA GLU A 152 -9.83 -9.66 10.53
C GLU A 152 -9.32 -8.87 11.76
N GLY A 153 -8.97 -7.61 11.57
CA GLY A 153 -8.64 -6.69 12.66
C GLY A 153 -9.85 -6.18 13.45
N GLY A 154 -11.07 -6.54 13.04
CA GLY A 154 -12.32 -6.12 13.69
C GLY A 154 -12.86 -4.78 13.21
N GLY A 155 -12.30 -4.21 12.13
CA GLY A 155 -12.82 -3.02 11.46
C GLY A 155 -13.92 -3.31 10.44
N ASP A 156 -14.50 -2.25 9.90
CA ASP A 156 -15.50 -2.32 8.82
C ASP A 156 -14.94 -1.58 7.58
N PRO A 157 -14.58 -2.30 6.50
CA PRO A 157 -14.03 -1.68 5.29
C PRO A 157 -14.98 -0.65 4.67
N VAL A 158 -16.29 -0.92 4.68
CA VAL A 158 -17.30 -0.01 4.11
C VAL A 158 -17.39 1.28 4.92
N ALA A 159 -17.36 1.17 6.25
CA ALA A 159 -17.37 2.32 7.13
C ALA A 159 -16.14 3.22 6.92
N TYR A 160 -14.94 2.64 6.83
CA TYR A 160 -13.72 3.39 6.55
C TYR A 160 -13.78 4.12 5.20
N LEU A 161 -14.15 3.42 4.12
CA LEU A 161 -14.32 4.02 2.80
C LEU A 161 -15.33 5.16 2.80
N LYS A 162 -16.45 5.00 3.52
CA LYS A 162 -17.52 6.00 3.61
C LYS A 162 -17.11 7.23 4.41
N ASN A 163 -16.44 7.02 5.55
CA ASN A 163 -16.13 8.10 6.49
C ASN A 163 -14.87 8.89 6.08
N ARG A 164 -13.99 8.30 5.27
CA ARG A 164 -12.71 8.88 4.86
C ARG A 164 -12.47 8.77 3.34
N PRO A 165 -13.41 9.25 2.50
CA PRO A 165 -13.44 8.96 1.06
C PRO A 165 -12.22 9.46 0.27
N SER A 166 -11.50 10.45 0.78
CA SER A 166 -10.34 11.05 0.10
C SER A 166 -9.00 10.41 0.47
N GLN A 167 -8.97 9.54 1.49
CA GLN A 167 -7.71 8.96 1.97
C GLN A 167 -7.35 7.65 1.27
N PHE A 168 -8.30 7.01 0.57
CA PHE A 168 -8.09 5.73 -0.12
C PHE A 168 -8.02 5.94 -1.64
N LYS A 169 -6.96 5.40 -2.28
CA LYS A 169 -6.81 5.45 -3.74
C LYS A 169 -6.77 4.09 -4.40
N ALA A 170 -6.38 3.07 -3.66
CA ALA A 170 -6.31 1.70 -4.11
C ALA A 170 -6.85 0.76 -3.03
N VAL A 171 -7.26 -0.45 -3.43
CA VAL A 171 -7.82 -1.45 -2.52
C VAL A 171 -7.28 -2.83 -2.89
N HIS A 172 -6.84 -3.59 -1.89
CA HIS A 172 -6.61 -5.01 -2.02
C HIS A 172 -7.90 -5.78 -1.78
N ILE A 173 -8.30 -6.53 -2.79
CA ILE A 173 -9.40 -7.50 -2.73
C ILE A 173 -8.79 -8.83 -2.33
N LYS A 174 -8.94 -9.16 -1.07
CA LYS A 174 -8.37 -10.35 -0.43
C LYS A 174 -9.44 -11.09 0.35
N ASP A 175 -9.27 -12.38 0.50
CA ASP A 175 -10.03 -13.27 1.37
C ASP A 175 -9.03 -14.19 2.11
N GLU A 176 -9.50 -15.08 2.95
CA GLU A 176 -8.66 -16.02 3.70
C GLU A 176 -7.73 -16.86 2.78
N LYS A 177 -8.24 -17.27 1.63
CA LYS A 177 -7.52 -17.97 0.54
C LYS A 177 -8.05 -17.49 -0.80
N GLU A 178 -8.86 -18.32 -1.49
CA GLU A 178 -9.48 -17.95 -2.75
C GLU A 178 -10.60 -16.92 -2.51
N ILE A 179 -10.69 -15.92 -3.38
CA ILE A 179 -11.69 -14.85 -3.27
C ILE A 179 -13.11 -15.42 -3.24
N GLY A 180 -13.83 -15.09 -2.19
CA GLY A 180 -15.21 -15.52 -1.95
C GLY A 180 -15.37 -16.95 -1.39
N ALA A 181 -14.29 -17.70 -1.20
CA ALA A 181 -14.35 -19.09 -0.75
C ALA A 181 -14.61 -19.20 0.77
N SER A 182 -14.13 -18.27 1.57
CA SER A 182 -14.31 -18.32 3.03
C SER A 182 -15.75 -18.07 3.47
N GLY A 183 -16.53 -17.33 2.65
CA GLY A 183 -17.86 -16.84 3.02
C GLY A 183 -17.83 -15.71 4.08
N LYS A 184 -16.64 -15.27 4.51
CA LYS A 184 -16.49 -14.21 5.51
C LYS A 184 -16.66 -12.82 4.89
N MET A 185 -16.17 -12.63 3.65
CA MET A 185 -16.13 -11.34 2.99
C MET A 185 -17.40 -11.05 2.19
N ASN A 186 -18.05 -9.92 2.46
CA ASN A 186 -19.12 -9.40 1.60
C ASN A 186 -18.57 -8.32 0.68
N PHE A 187 -18.10 -8.72 -0.50
CA PHE A 187 -17.43 -7.82 -1.44
C PHE A 187 -18.37 -6.81 -2.10
N LYS A 188 -19.68 -7.13 -2.26
CA LYS A 188 -20.60 -6.25 -2.99
C LYS A 188 -20.67 -4.83 -2.39
N PRO A 189 -20.99 -4.62 -1.09
CA PRO A 189 -21.03 -3.28 -0.51
C PRO A 189 -19.66 -2.58 -0.51
N ILE A 190 -18.55 -3.34 -0.46
CA ILE A 190 -17.20 -2.79 -0.56
C ILE A 190 -17.01 -2.17 -1.95
N PHE A 191 -17.28 -2.93 -3.03
CA PHE A 191 -17.21 -2.40 -4.40
C PHE A 191 -18.16 -1.23 -4.64
N ASP A 192 -19.39 -1.32 -4.16
CA ASP A 192 -20.37 -0.24 -4.27
C ASP A 192 -19.82 1.06 -3.66
N GLN A 193 -19.19 0.98 -2.47
CA GLN A 193 -18.61 2.14 -1.81
C GLN A 193 -17.31 2.62 -2.49
N MET A 194 -16.47 1.71 -2.95
CA MET A 194 -15.28 2.07 -3.74
C MET A 194 -15.66 2.89 -4.97
N TYR A 195 -16.65 2.43 -5.75
CA TYR A 195 -17.11 3.14 -6.93
C TYR A 195 -17.79 4.47 -6.60
N ALA A 196 -18.54 4.56 -5.51
CA ALA A 196 -19.09 5.81 -5.00
C ALA A 196 -17.99 6.83 -4.67
N ASN A 197 -16.85 6.37 -4.18
CA ASN A 197 -15.66 7.19 -3.89
C ASN A 197 -14.77 7.43 -5.14
N ASN A 198 -15.17 6.93 -6.32
CA ASN A 198 -14.37 6.98 -7.56
C ASN A 198 -13.02 6.23 -7.47
N ILE A 199 -12.89 5.25 -6.59
CA ILE A 199 -11.72 4.34 -6.51
C ILE A 199 -11.84 3.33 -7.64
N LYS A 200 -10.86 3.28 -8.54
CA LYS A 200 -10.86 2.42 -9.73
C LYS A 200 -9.69 1.44 -9.76
N ASP A 201 -8.68 1.68 -8.94
CA ASP A 201 -7.50 0.83 -8.85
C ASP A 201 -7.70 -0.15 -7.68
N TRP A 202 -7.75 -1.43 -8.01
CA TRP A 202 -7.82 -2.51 -7.02
C TRP A 202 -7.05 -3.72 -7.52
N TYR A 203 -6.47 -4.45 -6.59
CA TYR A 203 -5.64 -5.61 -6.86
C TYR A 203 -6.17 -6.82 -6.11
N VAL A 204 -6.16 -7.97 -6.76
CA VAL A 204 -6.51 -9.24 -6.12
C VAL A 204 -5.25 -9.83 -5.53
N GLU A 205 -5.28 -10.07 -4.22
CA GLU A 205 -4.21 -10.74 -3.51
C GLU A 205 -4.67 -12.12 -3.06
N VAL A 206 -3.87 -13.14 -3.38
CA VAL A 206 -4.08 -14.54 -2.99
C VAL A 206 -2.76 -15.09 -2.46
N GLU A 207 -2.79 -15.66 -1.26
CA GLU A 207 -1.67 -16.36 -0.61
C GLU A 207 -1.78 -17.88 -0.74
#